data_fc29efcb57ce8d037cf1209bef63a3e3
#
_entry.id   fc29efcb57ce8d037cf1209bef63a3e3
#
_cell.length_a   1.000
_cell.length_b   1.000
_cell.length_c   1.000
_cell.angle_alpha   90.00
_cell.angle_beta   90.00
_cell.angle_gamma   90.00
#
_symmetry.space_group_name_H-M   'P 1'
#
loop_
_entity.id
_entity.type
_entity.pdbx_description
1 polymer ?
#
loop_
_entity_poly.entity_id
_entity_poly.type
_entity_poly.pdbx_seq_one_letter_code
_entity_poly.pdbx_strand_id
1 'polypeptide(L)'
;MEKRIEAKKGVIFATGGYARDKAFRSSEVPFLAGVATTTNPGATAGALKILVNAGAQPMHLSLFRFAYPLPTEDMIWGMMVDPATGRRFINEGLTRNALAQAVLLKRLQNGDKKPFIIYDEKSLGKFHNLNRVQRSLNGLNGIDGTMVKYDNLSELCKAFGADPKVVEDELVKYNAMITEGKDAQFDKPLERSGRKVEALDLKGPLFAMVINPRLNYTPGGIRTDLQGGAIALKDGKPIEGLYVVGEASGGLHGQERMTGCSMPECAVFGMIAGESAAQRKSI
;
A
#
# COMPACT_ATOMS: atom_id res chain seq x y z
N MET A 1 9.99 35.73 10.01
CA MET A 1 10.49 35.99 11.40
C MET A 1 10.84 34.62 11.99
N GLU A 2 12.09 34.40 12.28
CA GLU A 2 12.57 33.17 12.93
C GLU A 2 12.25 33.26 14.43
N LYS A 3 11.63 32.18 14.97
CA LYS A 3 11.35 32.08 16.41
C LYS A 3 12.19 30.97 17.01
N ARG A 4 12.94 31.27 18.05
CA ARG A 4 13.70 30.28 18.83
C ARG A 4 12.89 29.89 20.07
N ILE A 5 12.69 28.59 20.26
CA ILE A 5 11.97 28.01 21.42
C ILE A 5 12.96 27.10 22.14
N GLU A 6 13.15 27.33 23.44
CA GLU A 6 13.96 26.46 24.29
C GLU A 6 13.04 25.49 25.04
N ALA A 7 13.30 24.17 24.84
CA ALA A 7 12.56 23.10 25.51
C ALA A 7 13.33 22.65 26.77
N LYS A 8 12.76 22.84 27.94
CA LYS A 8 13.41 22.53 29.22
C LYS A 8 13.58 21.03 29.49
N LYS A 9 12.74 20.18 28.94
CA LYS A 9 12.74 18.73 29.22
C LYS A 9 13.02 17.86 28.00
N GLY A 10 12.67 18.33 26.82
CA GLY A 10 12.91 17.60 25.58
C GLY A 10 11.97 18.02 24.47
N VAL A 11 12.21 17.45 23.30
CA VAL A 11 11.42 17.68 22.08
C VAL A 11 10.89 16.34 21.58
N ILE A 12 9.59 16.26 21.29
CA ILE A 12 8.95 15.07 20.74
C ILE A 12 8.60 15.33 19.28
N PHE A 13 9.20 14.56 18.37
CA PHE A 13 8.87 14.58 16.95
C PHE A 13 7.74 13.59 16.66
N ALA A 14 6.56 14.12 16.36
CA ALA A 14 5.36 13.39 15.91
C ALA A 14 4.95 13.84 14.51
N THR A 15 5.93 14.03 13.62
CA THR A 15 5.83 14.73 12.35
C THR A 15 5.27 13.89 11.21
N GLY A 16 5.00 12.61 11.46
CA GLY A 16 4.57 11.67 10.43
C GLY A 16 5.70 11.21 9.52
N GLY A 17 5.33 10.47 8.48
CA GLY A 17 6.27 9.85 7.54
C GLY A 17 6.69 10.76 6.38
N TYR A 18 7.36 10.16 5.39
CA TYR A 18 8.00 10.86 4.28
C TYR A 18 7.50 10.40 2.88
N ALA A 19 6.39 9.68 2.80
CA ALA A 19 5.91 9.11 1.54
C ALA A 19 5.57 10.15 0.45
N ARG A 20 5.36 11.42 0.82
CA ARG A 20 5.07 12.51 -0.11
C ARG A 20 6.33 13.16 -0.69
N ASP A 21 7.50 13.02 -0.05
CA ASP A 21 8.75 13.55 -0.57
C ASP A 21 9.23 12.72 -1.78
N LYS A 22 8.90 13.21 -2.98
CA LYS A 22 9.21 12.51 -4.22
C LYS A 22 10.73 12.34 -4.44
N ALA A 23 11.51 13.37 -4.13
CA ALA A 23 12.96 13.33 -4.31
C ALA A 23 13.59 12.31 -3.36
N PHE A 24 13.22 12.37 -2.07
CA PHE A 24 13.72 11.44 -1.07
C PHE A 24 13.35 9.98 -1.37
N ARG A 25 12.05 9.69 -1.63
CA ARG A 25 11.66 8.31 -1.94
C ARG A 25 12.28 7.76 -3.22
N SER A 26 12.59 8.64 -4.19
CA SER A 26 13.26 8.23 -5.43
C SER A 26 14.72 7.88 -5.21
N SER A 27 15.40 8.51 -4.24
CA SER A 27 16.76 8.12 -3.86
C SER A 27 16.78 6.79 -3.10
N GLU A 28 15.78 6.54 -2.26
CA GLU A 28 15.68 5.29 -1.50
C GLU A 28 15.19 4.11 -2.37
N VAL A 29 14.18 4.37 -3.22
CA VAL A 29 13.55 3.35 -4.07
C VAL A 29 13.17 3.98 -5.42
N PRO A 30 14.06 3.96 -6.43
CA PRO A 30 13.90 4.70 -7.68
C PRO A 30 12.58 4.46 -8.42
N PHE A 31 12.07 3.22 -8.46
CA PHE A 31 10.83 2.89 -9.16
C PHE A 31 9.57 3.50 -8.51
N LEU A 32 9.66 4.04 -7.29
CA LEU A 32 8.56 4.73 -6.63
C LEU A 32 8.42 6.21 -7.00
N ALA A 33 9.32 6.75 -7.81
CA ALA A 33 9.33 8.17 -8.21
C ALA A 33 7.97 8.67 -8.72
N GLY A 34 7.32 7.88 -9.59
CA GLY A 34 6.04 8.18 -10.23
C GLY A 34 4.80 7.69 -9.47
N VAL A 35 4.97 6.99 -8.36
CA VAL A 35 3.84 6.39 -7.63
C VAL A 35 3.06 7.47 -6.87
N ALA A 36 1.74 7.50 -7.03
CA ALA A 36 0.86 8.40 -6.30
C ALA A 36 0.83 8.06 -4.79
N THR A 37 0.47 9.04 -3.98
CA THR A 37 0.34 8.85 -2.53
C THR A 37 -0.97 9.43 -2.01
N THR A 38 -1.52 8.80 -0.97
CA THR A 38 -2.71 9.26 -0.24
C THR A 38 -2.36 9.94 1.09
N THR A 39 -1.06 10.10 1.39
CA THR A 39 -0.61 10.71 2.64
C THR A 39 -0.88 12.22 2.68
N ASN A 40 -0.83 12.79 3.88
CA ASN A 40 -0.94 14.24 4.09
C ASN A 40 0.13 15.00 3.28
N PRO A 41 -0.17 16.19 2.73
CA PRO A 41 0.82 17.02 2.03
C PRO A 41 2.10 17.31 2.80
N GLY A 42 2.04 17.38 4.13
CA GLY A 42 3.18 17.57 5.02
C GLY A 42 4.04 16.32 5.28
N ALA A 43 3.68 15.14 4.76
CA ALA A 43 4.45 13.90 4.93
C ALA A 43 5.73 13.90 4.07
N THR A 44 6.64 14.82 4.38
CA THR A 44 7.92 15.05 3.70
C THR A 44 9.11 14.63 4.57
N ALA A 45 10.27 14.40 3.96
CA ALA A 45 11.47 13.98 4.68
C ALA A 45 12.15 15.12 5.49
N GLY A 46 11.56 16.30 5.61
CA GLY A 46 12.19 17.44 6.28
C GLY A 46 12.58 17.15 7.72
N ALA A 47 11.63 16.67 8.55
CA ALA A 47 11.91 16.31 9.94
C ALA A 47 12.90 15.14 10.05
N LEU A 48 12.78 14.11 9.21
CA LEU A 48 13.71 13.00 9.15
C LEU A 48 15.15 13.47 8.90
N LYS A 49 15.36 14.37 7.94
CA LYS A 49 16.68 14.95 7.64
C LYS A 49 17.26 15.74 8.82
N ILE A 50 16.42 16.52 9.51
CA ILE A 50 16.83 17.24 10.73
C ILE A 50 17.28 16.26 11.80
N LEU A 51 16.55 15.19 12.05
CA LEU A 51 16.85 14.18 13.05
C LEU A 51 18.13 13.41 12.71
N VAL A 52 18.33 13.03 11.45
CA VAL A 52 19.57 12.38 10.99
C VAL A 52 20.78 13.31 11.15
N ASN A 53 20.63 14.58 10.79
CA ASN A 53 21.69 15.60 10.99
C ASN A 53 22.00 15.84 12.48
N ALA A 54 21.03 15.65 13.37
CA ALA A 54 21.22 15.68 14.82
C ALA A 54 21.89 14.40 15.37
N GLY A 55 22.23 13.45 14.50
CA GLY A 55 22.91 12.20 14.84
C GLY A 55 21.98 11.03 15.18
N ALA A 56 20.67 11.15 14.95
CA ALA A 56 19.73 10.05 15.15
C ALA A 56 19.87 8.97 14.06
N GLN A 57 19.73 7.72 14.45
CA GLN A 57 19.89 6.56 13.58
C GLN A 57 18.63 6.34 12.72
N PRO A 58 18.71 6.47 11.37
CA PRO A 58 17.63 6.07 10.49
C PRO A 58 17.57 4.55 10.36
N MET A 59 16.37 4.02 10.07
CA MET A 59 16.18 2.60 9.78
C MET A 59 15.04 2.37 8.79
N HIS A 60 15.17 1.36 7.96
CA HIS A 60 14.14 0.84 7.05
C HIS A 60 13.59 1.89 6.06
N LEU A 61 14.39 2.88 5.65
CA LEU A 61 13.93 4.02 4.85
C LEU A 61 13.40 3.63 3.46
N SER A 62 13.79 2.47 2.95
CA SER A 62 13.31 1.91 1.69
C SER A 62 11.98 1.15 1.78
N LEU A 63 11.41 1.01 2.99
CA LEU A 63 10.14 0.33 3.18
C LEU A 63 8.97 1.32 3.01
N PHE A 64 8.06 0.96 2.10
CA PHE A 64 6.84 1.72 1.82
C PHE A 64 5.64 0.79 1.85
N ARG A 65 4.54 1.26 2.45
CA ARG A 65 3.28 0.54 2.44
C ARG A 65 2.38 1.07 1.33
N PHE A 66 1.77 0.13 0.63
CA PHE A 66 0.83 0.44 -0.43
C PHE A 66 -0.62 0.38 0.05
N ALA A 67 -1.49 1.09 -0.65
CA ALA A 67 -2.94 1.02 -0.52
C ALA A 67 -3.59 0.87 -1.89
N TYR A 68 -4.76 0.27 -1.86
CA TYR A 68 -5.64 0.14 -3.00
C TYR A 68 -7.04 0.68 -2.63
N PRO A 69 -7.86 1.07 -3.60
CA PRO A 69 -9.23 1.50 -3.33
C PRO A 69 -10.10 0.41 -2.71
N LEU A 70 -9.86 -0.85 -3.10
CA LEU A 70 -10.49 -2.03 -2.52
C LEU A 70 -9.50 -2.79 -1.62
N PRO A 71 -10.00 -3.60 -0.66
CA PRO A 71 -9.15 -4.49 0.12
C PRO A 71 -8.34 -5.42 -0.79
N THR A 72 -7.05 -5.58 -0.49
CA THR A 72 -6.19 -6.46 -1.28
C THR A 72 -6.66 -7.92 -1.19
N GLU A 73 -7.23 -8.26 -0.05
CA GLU A 73 -7.78 -9.57 0.24
C GLU A 73 -8.91 -9.98 -0.73
N ASP A 74 -9.62 -8.99 -1.28
CA ASP A 74 -10.74 -9.23 -2.21
C ASP A 74 -10.30 -9.33 -3.67
N MET A 75 -9.02 -9.06 -3.98
CA MET A 75 -8.48 -9.21 -5.34
C MET A 75 -8.40 -10.68 -5.77
N ILE A 76 -8.35 -11.59 -4.82
CA ILE A 76 -8.36 -13.04 -5.09
C ILE A 76 -9.60 -13.50 -5.85
N TRP A 77 -10.72 -12.78 -5.77
CA TRP A 77 -11.98 -13.15 -6.42
C TRP A 77 -12.04 -12.85 -7.93
N GLY A 78 -11.06 -12.08 -8.45
CA GLY A 78 -11.00 -11.70 -9.86
C GLY A 78 -9.77 -12.23 -10.57
N MET A 79 -9.64 -11.85 -11.85
CA MET A 79 -8.47 -12.11 -12.68
C MET A 79 -7.81 -10.79 -13.08
N MET A 80 -6.51 -10.63 -12.78
CA MET A 80 -5.73 -9.45 -13.19
C MET A 80 -5.14 -9.63 -14.59
N VAL A 81 -5.32 -8.60 -15.41
CA VAL A 81 -4.89 -8.59 -16.82
C VAL A 81 -3.90 -7.44 -17.06
N ASP A 82 -2.84 -7.75 -17.78
CA ASP A 82 -1.96 -6.77 -18.39
C ASP A 82 -2.58 -6.29 -19.72
N PRO A 83 -2.98 -5.02 -19.86
CA PRO A 83 -3.64 -4.53 -21.07
C PRO A 83 -2.74 -4.56 -22.31
N ALA A 84 -1.41 -4.60 -22.13
CA ALA A 84 -0.46 -4.65 -23.26
C ALA A 84 -0.43 -6.02 -23.93
N THR A 85 -0.71 -7.08 -23.18
CA THR A 85 -0.64 -8.47 -23.66
C THR A 85 -1.98 -9.18 -23.68
N GLY A 86 -3.01 -8.64 -23.02
CA GLY A 86 -4.30 -9.28 -22.78
C GLY A 86 -4.23 -10.49 -21.85
N ARG A 87 -3.10 -10.73 -21.18
CA ARG A 87 -2.85 -11.94 -20.41
C ARG A 87 -2.83 -11.67 -18.90
N ARG A 88 -3.20 -12.68 -18.14
CA ARG A 88 -2.96 -12.74 -16.70
C ARG A 88 -1.45 -12.74 -16.44
N PHE A 89 -0.98 -12.12 -15.37
CA PHE A 89 0.45 -11.95 -15.12
C PHE A 89 0.85 -12.19 -13.66
N ILE A 90 -0.09 -12.54 -12.77
CA ILE A 90 0.17 -12.59 -11.33
C ILE A 90 -0.80 -13.52 -10.60
N ASN A 91 -0.40 -13.95 -9.41
CA ASN A 91 -1.27 -14.51 -8.38
C ASN A 91 -2.02 -13.38 -7.66
N GLU A 92 -3.32 -13.28 -7.82
CA GLU A 92 -4.16 -12.23 -7.21
C GLU A 92 -4.33 -12.40 -5.69
N GLY A 93 -3.92 -13.55 -5.15
CA GLY A 93 -3.93 -13.85 -3.71
C GLY A 93 -2.68 -13.43 -2.95
N LEU A 94 -1.70 -12.81 -3.59
CA LEU A 94 -0.47 -12.34 -2.96
C LEU A 94 -0.70 -11.28 -1.90
N THR A 95 0.32 -11.03 -1.07
CA THR A 95 0.33 -9.94 -0.11
C THR A 95 0.27 -8.58 -0.82
N ARG A 96 -0.18 -7.57 -0.11
CA ARG A 96 -0.31 -6.20 -0.63
C ARG A 96 0.97 -5.67 -1.28
N ASN A 97 2.11 -5.87 -0.63
CA ASN A 97 3.39 -5.40 -1.14
C ASN A 97 3.84 -6.16 -2.38
N ALA A 98 3.69 -7.49 -2.39
CA ALA A 98 4.04 -8.31 -3.55
C ALA A 98 3.16 -7.96 -4.77
N LEU A 99 1.86 -7.79 -4.58
CA LEU A 99 0.95 -7.30 -5.63
C LEU A 99 1.36 -5.92 -6.15
N ALA A 100 1.69 -4.98 -5.24
CA ALA A 100 2.08 -3.63 -5.63
C ALA A 100 3.37 -3.62 -6.44
N GLN A 101 4.38 -4.35 -6.02
CA GLN A 101 5.64 -4.47 -6.73
C GLN A 101 5.44 -5.06 -8.13
N ALA A 102 4.68 -6.14 -8.25
CA ALA A 102 4.42 -6.78 -9.54
C ALA A 102 3.62 -5.89 -10.48
N VAL A 103 2.59 -5.18 -10.00
CA VAL A 103 1.82 -4.22 -10.79
C VAL A 103 2.70 -3.05 -11.26
N LEU A 104 3.53 -2.50 -10.38
CA LEU A 104 4.42 -1.39 -10.74
C LEU A 104 5.52 -1.82 -11.73
N LEU A 105 6.08 -3.03 -11.53
CA LEU A 105 7.04 -3.59 -12.48
C LEU A 105 6.40 -3.81 -13.85
N LYS A 106 5.18 -4.35 -13.89
CA LYS A 106 4.42 -4.54 -15.13
C LYS A 106 4.18 -3.22 -15.86
N ARG A 107 3.83 -2.15 -15.14
CA ARG A 107 3.67 -0.80 -15.71
C ARG A 107 4.97 -0.27 -16.32
N LEU A 108 6.10 -0.47 -15.66
CA LEU A 108 7.42 -0.09 -16.21
C LEU A 108 7.73 -0.83 -17.51
N GLN A 109 7.37 -2.12 -17.61
CA GLN A 109 7.61 -2.96 -18.78
C GLN A 109 6.72 -2.61 -19.98
N ASN A 110 5.50 -2.10 -19.74
CA ASN A 110 4.48 -1.90 -20.78
C ASN A 110 4.15 -0.42 -21.08
N GLY A 111 5.09 0.50 -20.81
CA GLY A 111 4.92 1.92 -21.12
C GLY A 111 3.88 2.63 -20.25
N ASP A 112 3.83 2.29 -18.96
CA ASP A 112 2.93 2.83 -17.94
C ASP A 112 1.43 2.51 -18.13
N LYS A 113 1.10 1.54 -18.99
CA LYS A 113 -0.28 1.02 -19.08
C LYS A 113 -0.63 0.35 -17.76
N LYS A 114 -1.76 0.77 -17.19
CA LYS A 114 -2.21 0.27 -15.88
C LYS A 114 -2.92 -1.06 -16.02
N PRO A 115 -2.47 -2.13 -15.34
CA PRO A 115 -3.21 -3.38 -15.23
C PRO A 115 -4.63 -3.15 -14.68
N PHE A 116 -5.52 -4.04 -15.03
CA PHE A 116 -6.91 -4.03 -14.55
C PHE A 116 -7.31 -5.41 -14.03
N ILE A 117 -8.36 -5.45 -13.22
CA ILE A 117 -8.92 -6.68 -12.69
C ILE A 117 -10.35 -6.84 -13.17
N ILE A 118 -10.71 -8.09 -13.52
CA ILE A 118 -12.03 -8.48 -13.98
C ILE A 118 -12.72 -9.28 -12.89
N TYR A 119 -13.98 -8.96 -12.64
CA TYR A 119 -14.89 -9.67 -11.75
C TYR A 119 -16.21 -9.97 -12.48
N ASP A 120 -16.97 -10.95 -11.99
CA ASP A 120 -18.39 -11.13 -12.26
C ASP A 120 -19.23 -10.76 -11.03
N GLU A 121 -20.55 -10.83 -11.14
CA GLU A 121 -21.45 -10.48 -10.05
C GLU A 121 -21.29 -11.40 -8.82
N LYS A 122 -21.01 -12.70 -9.03
CA LYS A 122 -20.76 -13.65 -7.93
C LYS A 122 -19.49 -13.31 -7.17
N SER A 123 -18.43 -12.95 -7.87
CA SER A 123 -17.16 -12.53 -7.30
C SER A 123 -17.33 -11.31 -6.41
N LEU A 124 -18.10 -10.31 -6.85
CA LEU A 124 -18.38 -9.12 -6.05
C LEU A 124 -19.14 -9.43 -4.77
N GLY A 125 -20.04 -10.42 -4.80
CA GLY A 125 -20.76 -10.90 -3.62
C GLY A 125 -19.88 -11.53 -2.54
N LYS A 126 -18.62 -11.89 -2.87
CA LYS A 126 -17.64 -12.47 -1.94
C LYS A 126 -16.80 -11.44 -1.20
N PHE A 127 -16.88 -10.17 -1.53
CA PHE A 127 -16.09 -9.13 -0.90
C PHE A 127 -16.41 -8.98 0.59
N HIS A 128 -15.40 -8.71 1.39
CA HIS A 128 -15.56 -8.49 2.83
C HIS A 128 -16.41 -7.28 3.17
N ASN A 129 -16.41 -6.27 2.29
CA ASN A 129 -17.14 -5.03 2.53
C ASN A 129 -17.87 -4.58 1.26
N LEU A 130 -19.14 -4.97 1.18
CA LEU A 130 -20.02 -4.65 0.04
C LEU A 130 -20.26 -3.13 -0.10
N ASN A 131 -20.22 -2.36 0.99
CA ASN A 131 -20.31 -0.89 0.91
C ASN A 131 -19.13 -0.30 0.13
N ARG A 132 -17.94 -0.89 0.21
CA ARG A 132 -16.79 -0.44 -0.60
C ARG A 132 -16.99 -0.76 -2.08
N VAL A 133 -17.57 -1.91 -2.40
CA VAL A 133 -17.94 -2.27 -3.78
C VAL A 133 -18.92 -1.22 -4.31
N GLN A 134 -19.99 -0.94 -3.58
CA GLN A 134 -20.99 0.05 -3.98
C GLN A 134 -20.39 1.45 -4.15
N ARG A 135 -19.52 1.87 -3.24
CA ARG A 135 -18.77 3.14 -3.37
C ARG A 135 -17.90 3.16 -4.62
N SER A 136 -17.26 2.05 -4.97
CA SER A 136 -16.42 1.92 -6.15
C SER A 136 -17.27 2.02 -7.43
N LEU A 137 -18.41 1.33 -7.49
CA LEU A 137 -19.36 1.40 -8.59
C LEU A 137 -19.94 2.81 -8.79
N ASN A 138 -20.12 3.55 -7.70
CA ASN A 138 -20.60 4.96 -7.72
C ASN A 138 -19.48 6.00 -7.95
N GLY A 139 -18.25 5.58 -8.25
CA GLY A 139 -17.12 6.49 -8.49
C GLY A 139 -16.60 7.22 -7.25
N LEU A 140 -17.03 6.86 -6.04
CA LEU A 140 -16.70 7.57 -4.80
C LEU A 140 -15.28 7.29 -4.29
N ASN A 141 -14.54 6.40 -4.93
CA ASN A 141 -13.14 6.07 -4.59
C ASN A 141 -12.11 6.78 -5.51
N GLY A 142 -12.56 7.77 -6.29
CA GLY A 142 -11.75 8.46 -7.29
C GLY A 142 -11.53 7.63 -8.56
N ILE A 143 -10.91 8.24 -9.58
CA ILE A 143 -10.78 7.64 -10.94
C ILE A 143 -10.16 6.24 -10.91
N ASP A 144 -9.03 6.06 -10.22
CA ASP A 144 -8.37 4.75 -10.13
C ASP A 144 -9.07 3.77 -9.18
N GLY A 145 -10.13 4.17 -8.50
CA GLY A 145 -10.92 3.35 -7.59
C GLY A 145 -12.33 3.10 -8.09
N THR A 146 -12.64 3.56 -9.28
CA THR A 146 -13.95 3.37 -9.91
C THR A 146 -14.01 2.01 -10.59
N MET A 147 -14.95 1.20 -10.17
CA MET A 147 -15.31 -0.05 -10.83
C MET A 147 -16.42 0.23 -11.82
N VAL A 148 -16.28 -0.24 -13.04
CA VAL A 148 -17.26 -0.03 -14.11
C VAL A 148 -17.88 -1.36 -14.49
N LYS A 149 -19.20 -1.37 -14.67
CA LYS A 149 -19.97 -2.49 -15.21
C LYS A 149 -19.96 -2.43 -16.74
N TYR A 150 -19.73 -3.57 -17.36
CA TYR A 150 -19.76 -3.76 -18.82
C TYR A 150 -20.72 -4.88 -19.18
N ASP A 151 -21.49 -4.70 -20.23
CA ASP A 151 -22.46 -5.69 -20.67
C ASP A 151 -21.81 -6.92 -21.33
N ASN A 152 -20.59 -6.74 -21.85
CA ASN A 152 -19.82 -7.81 -22.47
C ASN A 152 -18.31 -7.57 -22.42
N LEU A 153 -17.55 -8.64 -22.68
CA LEU A 153 -16.08 -8.63 -22.63
C LEU A 153 -15.47 -7.68 -23.68
N SER A 154 -16.08 -7.54 -24.85
CA SER A 154 -15.56 -6.68 -25.93
C SER A 154 -15.54 -5.21 -25.52
N GLU A 155 -16.62 -4.73 -24.89
CA GLU A 155 -16.69 -3.36 -24.37
C GLU A 155 -15.66 -3.13 -23.25
N LEU A 156 -15.55 -4.10 -22.35
CA LEU A 156 -14.55 -4.06 -21.28
C LEU A 156 -13.13 -3.93 -21.88
N CYS A 157 -12.75 -4.82 -22.77
CA CYS A 157 -11.43 -4.84 -23.38
C CYS A 157 -11.13 -3.55 -24.16
N LYS A 158 -12.10 -3.00 -24.87
CA LYS A 158 -12.00 -1.71 -25.56
C LYS A 158 -11.70 -0.57 -24.58
N ALA A 159 -12.35 -0.55 -23.42
CA ALA A 159 -12.14 0.48 -22.40
C ALA A 159 -10.73 0.45 -21.81
N PHE A 160 -10.09 -0.71 -21.73
CA PHE A 160 -8.72 -0.88 -21.21
C PHE A 160 -7.64 -0.99 -22.30
N GLY A 161 -8.03 -0.96 -23.58
CA GLY A 161 -7.09 -1.08 -24.71
C GLY A 161 -6.45 -2.46 -24.80
N ALA A 162 -7.16 -3.52 -24.43
CA ALA A 162 -6.74 -4.92 -24.55
C ALA A 162 -7.41 -5.61 -25.74
N ASP A 163 -6.78 -6.67 -26.25
CA ASP A 163 -7.36 -7.49 -27.30
C ASP A 163 -8.43 -8.44 -26.71
N PRO A 164 -9.72 -8.31 -27.10
CA PRO A 164 -10.79 -9.11 -26.51
C PRO A 164 -10.63 -10.61 -26.75
N LYS A 165 -10.09 -11.03 -27.91
CA LYS A 165 -9.86 -12.44 -28.20
C LYS A 165 -8.83 -13.07 -27.29
N VAL A 166 -7.73 -12.34 -27.04
CA VAL A 166 -6.66 -12.81 -26.15
C VAL A 166 -7.16 -12.89 -24.70
N VAL A 167 -7.93 -11.87 -24.25
CA VAL A 167 -8.50 -11.86 -22.89
C VAL A 167 -9.54 -12.99 -22.72
N GLU A 168 -10.36 -13.26 -23.73
CA GLU A 168 -11.32 -14.37 -23.71
C GLU A 168 -10.61 -15.73 -23.56
N ASP A 169 -9.60 -15.98 -24.39
CA ASP A 169 -8.80 -17.20 -24.32
C ASP A 169 -8.12 -17.35 -22.95
N GLU A 170 -7.70 -16.26 -22.36
CA GLU A 170 -7.08 -16.25 -21.01
C GLU A 170 -8.11 -16.52 -19.90
N LEU A 171 -9.33 -15.95 -20.00
CA LEU A 171 -10.43 -16.22 -19.07
C LEU A 171 -10.89 -17.68 -19.14
N VAL A 172 -10.93 -18.28 -20.33
CA VAL A 172 -11.22 -19.70 -20.50
C VAL A 172 -10.21 -20.56 -19.76
N LYS A 173 -8.91 -20.26 -19.91
CA LYS A 173 -7.83 -20.97 -19.17
C LYS A 173 -7.94 -20.76 -17.67
N TYR A 174 -8.23 -19.53 -17.25
CA TYR A 174 -8.42 -19.19 -15.83
C TYR A 174 -9.58 -19.99 -15.23
N ASN A 175 -10.71 -20.08 -15.92
CA ASN A 175 -11.85 -20.86 -15.47
C ASN A 175 -11.57 -22.38 -15.43
N ALA A 176 -10.84 -22.89 -16.42
CA ALA A 176 -10.39 -24.29 -16.43
C ALA A 176 -9.51 -24.60 -15.22
N MET A 177 -8.53 -23.76 -14.94
CA MET A 177 -7.63 -23.86 -13.77
C MET A 177 -8.42 -23.92 -12.45
N ILE A 178 -9.45 -23.10 -12.29
CA ILE A 178 -10.31 -23.12 -11.08
C ILE A 178 -11.08 -24.46 -10.99
N THR A 179 -11.59 -24.96 -12.10
CA THR A 179 -12.30 -26.24 -12.16
C THR A 179 -11.38 -27.41 -11.84
N GLU A 180 -10.13 -27.36 -12.30
CA GLU A 180 -9.09 -28.34 -11.98
C GLU A 180 -8.61 -28.28 -10.51
N GLY A 181 -8.92 -27.19 -9.82
CA GLY A 181 -8.57 -27.02 -8.40
C GLY A 181 -7.11 -26.65 -8.15
N LYS A 182 -6.36 -26.21 -9.18
CA LYS A 182 -4.94 -25.85 -9.05
C LYS A 182 -4.52 -24.79 -10.06
N ASP A 183 -3.86 -23.74 -9.62
CA ASP A 183 -3.18 -22.75 -10.47
C ASP A 183 -1.72 -23.17 -10.71
N ALA A 184 -1.46 -23.84 -11.82
CA ALA A 184 -0.12 -24.27 -12.20
C ALA A 184 0.76 -23.12 -12.71
N GLN A 185 0.18 -21.96 -13.03
CA GLN A 185 0.92 -20.83 -13.61
C GLN A 185 1.45 -19.86 -12.56
N PHE A 186 0.63 -19.52 -11.56
CA PHE A 186 0.96 -18.49 -10.57
C PHE A 186 0.76 -18.95 -9.11
N ASP A 187 0.36 -20.20 -8.89
CA ASP A 187 0.12 -20.76 -7.56
C ASP A 187 -0.87 -19.93 -6.73
N LYS A 188 -1.95 -19.46 -7.37
CA LYS A 188 -3.03 -18.72 -6.72
C LYS A 188 -3.80 -19.62 -5.78
N PRO A 189 -4.00 -19.25 -4.50
CA PRO A 189 -4.91 -19.96 -3.61
C PRO A 189 -6.33 -19.91 -4.16
N LEU A 190 -7.01 -21.04 -4.22
CA LEU A 190 -8.38 -21.13 -4.71
C LEU A 190 -9.43 -21.09 -3.58
N GLU A 191 -8.98 -20.71 -2.38
CA GLU A 191 -9.84 -20.50 -1.22
C GLU A 191 -9.28 -19.39 -0.33
N ARG A 192 -10.15 -18.59 0.26
CA ARG A 192 -9.79 -17.61 1.29
C ARG A 192 -10.92 -17.46 2.30
N SER A 193 -10.59 -17.55 3.59
CA SER A 193 -11.55 -17.39 4.70
C SER A 193 -12.78 -18.30 4.56
N GLY A 194 -12.59 -19.57 4.17
CA GLY A 194 -13.65 -20.57 3.99
C GLY A 194 -14.51 -20.36 2.72
N ARG A 195 -14.14 -19.41 1.84
CA ARG A 195 -14.85 -19.17 0.58
C ARG A 195 -13.97 -19.60 -0.59
N LYS A 196 -14.54 -20.36 -1.51
CA LYS A 196 -13.84 -20.83 -2.73
C LYS A 196 -13.84 -19.74 -3.80
N VAL A 197 -12.74 -19.65 -4.56
CA VAL A 197 -12.71 -18.95 -5.84
C VAL A 197 -13.55 -19.75 -6.82
N GLU A 198 -14.39 -19.09 -7.58
CA GLU A 198 -15.25 -19.71 -8.59
C GLU A 198 -14.88 -19.22 -9.98
N ALA A 199 -15.19 -20.02 -10.98
CA ALA A 199 -15.07 -19.64 -12.38
C ALA A 199 -15.94 -18.41 -12.67
N LEU A 200 -15.40 -17.44 -13.39
CA LEU A 200 -16.08 -16.21 -13.76
C LEU A 200 -17.16 -16.49 -14.82
N ASP A 201 -18.35 -15.94 -14.63
CA ASP A 201 -19.41 -16.03 -15.61
C ASP A 201 -19.16 -15.06 -16.78
N LEU A 202 -18.82 -15.61 -17.94
CA LEU A 202 -18.54 -14.84 -19.15
C LEU A 202 -19.79 -14.45 -19.95
N LYS A 203 -20.97 -14.96 -19.58
CA LYS A 203 -22.24 -14.68 -20.25
C LYS A 203 -22.99 -13.52 -19.59
N GLY A 204 -22.72 -13.27 -18.32
CA GLY A 204 -23.29 -12.17 -17.55
C GLY A 204 -22.49 -10.88 -17.68
N PRO A 205 -22.92 -9.83 -16.97
CA PRO A 205 -22.19 -8.59 -16.90
C PRO A 205 -20.85 -8.78 -16.18
N LEU A 206 -19.82 -8.13 -16.71
CA LEU A 206 -18.48 -8.09 -16.13
C LEU A 206 -18.23 -6.75 -15.46
N PHE A 207 -17.39 -6.77 -14.44
CA PHE A 207 -16.98 -5.58 -13.70
C PHE A 207 -15.47 -5.47 -13.74
N ALA A 208 -14.96 -4.29 -14.02
CA ALA A 208 -13.52 -4.09 -14.06
C ALA A 208 -13.10 -2.75 -13.46
N MET A 209 -11.90 -2.72 -12.91
CA MET A 209 -11.26 -1.51 -12.43
C MET A 209 -9.76 -1.55 -12.66
N VAL A 210 -9.17 -0.38 -12.79
CA VAL A 210 -7.71 -0.21 -12.83
C VAL A 210 -7.09 -0.65 -11.50
N ILE A 211 -5.99 -1.38 -11.57
CA ILE A 211 -5.15 -1.68 -10.42
C ILE A 211 -3.99 -0.71 -10.40
N ASN A 212 -4.07 0.27 -9.49
CA ASN A 212 -3.06 1.30 -9.33
C ASN A 212 -2.69 1.48 -7.85
N PRO A 213 -1.60 0.84 -7.39
CA PRO A 213 -1.16 0.98 -6.00
C PRO A 213 -0.73 2.41 -5.70
N ARG A 214 -1.01 2.88 -4.50
CA ARG A 214 -0.63 4.19 -3.98
C ARG A 214 0.11 4.04 -2.66
N LEU A 215 1.08 4.90 -2.40
CA LEU A 215 1.75 4.92 -1.11
C LEU A 215 0.83 5.56 -0.06
N ASN A 216 0.80 4.97 1.15
CA ASN A 216 -0.03 5.50 2.24
C ASN A 216 0.62 5.45 3.63
N TYR A 217 1.85 4.94 3.74
CA TYR A 217 2.58 4.85 5.00
C TYR A 217 4.05 4.52 4.76
N THR A 218 4.93 4.95 5.67
CA THR A 218 6.36 4.61 5.70
C THR A 218 6.69 3.82 6.96
N PRO A 219 6.96 2.49 6.89
CA PRO A 219 7.38 1.69 8.04
C PRO A 219 8.76 2.07 8.61
N GLY A 220 9.56 2.75 7.80
CA GLY A 220 10.85 3.28 8.21
C GLY A 220 10.77 4.67 8.84
N GLY A 221 11.82 5.06 9.54
CA GLY A 221 11.92 6.33 10.24
C GLY A 221 13.18 6.38 11.10
N ILE A 222 13.11 7.03 12.25
CA ILE A 222 14.19 7.05 13.25
C ILE A 222 14.02 5.86 14.18
N ARG A 223 15.12 5.15 14.45
CA ARG A 223 15.17 4.10 15.46
C ARG A 223 14.96 4.71 16.84
N THR A 224 14.11 4.10 17.65
CA THR A 224 13.81 4.53 19.02
C THR A 224 13.96 3.38 20.01
N ASP A 225 14.14 3.72 21.30
CA ASP A 225 13.95 2.78 22.39
C ASP A 225 12.46 2.60 22.76
N LEU A 226 12.17 1.82 23.78
CA LEU A 226 10.82 1.57 24.25
C LEU A 226 10.15 2.79 24.91
N GLN A 227 10.91 3.81 25.26
CA GLN A 227 10.46 5.07 25.82
C GLN A 227 10.26 6.16 24.74
N GLY A 228 10.48 5.83 23.47
CA GLY A 228 10.41 6.76 22.35
C GLY A 228 11.66 7.63 22.17
N GLY A 229 12.71 7.39 22.95
CA GLY A 229 13.98 8.10 22.82
C GLY A 229 14.67 7.76 21.50
N ALA A 230 15.06 8.79 20.73
CA ALA A 230 15.79 8.61 19.48
C ALA A 230 17.18 8.02 19.72
N ILE A 231 17.53 6.95 19.02
CA ILE A 231 18.83 6.28 19.16
C ILE A 231 19.89 7.00 18.34
N ALA A 232 21.03 7.30 18.95
CA ALA A 232 22.18 7.90 18.27
C ALA A 232 22.90 6.88 17.39
N LEU A 233 23.26 7.29 16.17
CA LEU A 233 23.96 6.43 15.20
C LEU A 233 25.36 6.04 15.70
N LYS A 234 26.05 6.94 16.41
CA LYS A 234 27.46 6.78 16.81
C LYS A 234 27.71 5.70 17.85
N ASP A 235 26.77 5.47 18.78
CA ASP A 235 26.97 4.60 19.94
C ASP A 235 25.75 3.72 20.30
N GLY A 236 24.64 3.87 19.59
CA GLY A 236 23.41 3.11 19.82
C GLY A 236 22.68 3.46 21.12
N LYS A 237 23.01 4.59 21.75
CA LYS A 237 22.34 5.07 22.97
C LYS A 237 21.25 6.09 22.63
N PRO A 238 20.25 6.27 23.51
CA PRO A 238 19.26 7.34 23.33
C PRO A 238 19.92 8.73 23.36
N ILE A 239 19.51 9.59 22.46
CA ILE A 239 19.87 11.02 22.46
C ILE A 239 19.03 11.69 23.53
N GLU A 240 19.70 12.30 24.49
CA GLU A 240 19.06 12.87 25.65
C GLU A 240 18.08 13.99 25.30
N GLY A 241 16.82 13.88 25.75
CA GLY A 241 15.75 14.84 25.50
C GLY A 241 15.19 14.85 24.07
N LEU A 242 15.57 13.90 23.22
CA LEU A 242 15.04 13.78 21.86
C LEU A 242 14.16 12.52 21.75
N TYR A 243 12.88 12.72 21.44
CA TYR A 243 11.90 11.65 21.30
C TYR A 243 11.29 11.66 19.91
N VAL A 244 10.99 10.47 19.36
CA VAL A 244 10.36 10.31 18.04
C VAL A 244 9.27 9.26 18.13
N VAL A 245 8.07 9.56 17.66
CA VAL A 245 6.90 8.68 17.82
C VAL A 245 6.03 8.64 16.56
N GLY A 246 5.17 7.62 16.48
CA GLY A 246 4.29 7.38 15.36
C GLY A 246 5.04 7.12 14.06
N GLU A 247 4.49 7.49 12.92
CA GLU A 247 5.09 7.23 11.60
C GLU A 247 6.47 7.90 11.37
N ALA A 248 6.90 8.80 12.27
CA ALA A 248 8.25 9.35 12.24
C ALA A 248 9.30 8.38 12.81
N SER A 249 8.90 7.45 13.68
CA SER A 249 9.74 6.36 14.18
C SER A 249 9.72 5.18 13.21
N GLY A 250 10.77 4.37 13.22
CA GLY A 250 10.90 3.19 12.37
C GLY A 250 11.04 1.90 13.18
N GLY A 251 10.71 0.76 12.53
CA GLY A 251 11.02 -0.57 13.05
C GLY A 251 9.87 -1.31 13.71
N LEU A 252 8.84 -0.64 14.21
CA LEU A 252 7.73 -1.28 14.93
C LEU A 252 6.97 -2.28 14.06
N HIS A 253 6.70 -1.93 12.81
CA HIS A 253 5.85 -2.72 11.91
C HIS A 253 6.62 -3.66 10.98
N GLY A 254 7.94 -3.70 11.07
CA GLY A 254 8.76 -4.47 10.13
C GLY A 254 8.52 -4.07 8.67
N GLN A 255 8.39 -5.05 7.79
CA GLN A 255 8.28 -4.82 6.36
C GLN A 255 6.89 -4.32 5.93
N GLU A 256 5.83 -4.72 6.62
CA GLU A 256 4.46 -4.36 6.22
C GLU A 256 3.55 -4.11 7.43
N ARG A 257 3.09 -2.86 7.57
CA ARG A 257 2.15 -2.48 8.63
C ARG A 257 0.76 -3.06 8.38
N MET A 258 0.20 -3.75 9.38
CA MET A 258 -1.18 -4.22 9.37
C MET A 258 -2.17 -3.04 9.31
N THR A 259 -3.29 -3.24 8.62
CA THR A 259 -4.35 -2.22 8.52
C THR A 259 -4.91 -1.89 9.90
N GLY A 260 -5.04 -0.60 10.22
CA GLY A 260 -5.54 -0.11 11.51
C GLY A 260 -4.47 0.14 12.57
N CYS A 261 -3.27 -0.48 12.49
CA CYS A 261 -2.27 -0.43 13.57
C CYS A 261 -1.52 0.91 13.70
N SER A 262 -1.63 1.84 12.75
CA SER A 262 -0.98 3.16 12.88
C SER A 262 -1.60 4.04 13.97
N MET A 263 -2.91 3.95 14.20
CA MET A 263 -3.57 4.76 15.24
C MET A 263 -3.20 4.31 16.66
N PRO A 264 -3.27 3.00 16.99
CA PRO A 264 -2.75 2.50 18.26
C PRO A 264 -1.27 2.84 18.49
N GLU A 265 -0.42 2.72 17.47
CA GLU A 265 0.99 3.12 17.54
C GLU A 265 1.13 4.57 17.98
N CYS A 266 0.47 5.50 17.28
CA CYS A 266 0.53 6.92 17.62
C CYS A 266 0.04 7.21 19.04
N ALA A 267 -1.04 6.57 19.49
CA ALA A 267 -1.60 6.76 20.83
C ALA A 267 -0.66 6.22 21.91
N VAL A 268 -0.21 4.97 21.77
CA VAL A 268 0.60 4.30 22.80
C VAL A 268 1.98 4.97 22.92
N PHE A 269 2.71 5.10 21.82
CA PHE A 269 4.07 5.68 21.87
C PHE A 269 4.05 7.19 22.10
N GLY A 270 2.98 7.89 21.70
CA GLY A 270 2.78 9.30 22.05
C GLY A 270 2.63 9.50 23.55
N MET A 271 1.86 8.66 24.24
CA MET A 271 1.72 8.66 25.69
C MET A 271 3.06 8.32 26.39
N ILE A 272 3.70 7.24 25.98
CA ILE A 272 4.99 6.80 26.57
C ILE A 272 6.05 7.90 26.47
N ALA A 273 6.24 8.50 25.29
CA ALA A 273 7.21 9.56 25.10
C ALA A 273 6.85 10.83 25.86
N GLY A 274 5.56 11.16 25.97
CA GLY A 274 5.06 12.28 26.76
C GLY A 274 5.39 12.11 28.25
N GLU A 275 5.12 10.93 28.82
CA GLU A 275 5.46 10.59 30.20
C GLU A 275 6.97 10.61 30.44
N SER A 276 7.75 10.01 29.53
CA SER A 276 9.22 9.97 29.60
C SER A 276 9.81 11.39 29.60
N ALA A 277 9.35 12.25 28.71
CA ALA A 277 9.76 13.65 28.66
C ALA A 277 9.35 14.42 29.93
N ALA A 278 8.13 14.19 30.44
CA ALA A 278 7.63 14.87 31.65
C ALA A 278 8.44 14.50 32.93
N GLN A 279 8.87 13.25 33.03
CA GLN A 279 9.65 12.75 34.18
C GLN A 279 11.12 13.16 34.12
N ARG A 280 11.61 13.62 32.98
CA ARG A 280 13.00 14.05 32.82
C ARG A 280 13.30 15.30 33.64
N LYS A 281 14.48 15.36 34.26
CA LYS A 281 14.97 16.58 34.90
C LYS A 281 15.17 17.68 33.86
N SER A 282 14.85 18.92 34.22
CA SER A 282 15.14 20.07 33.35
C SER A 282 16.64 20.17 33.07
N ILE A 283 17.01 20.51 31.86
CA ILE A 283 18.40 20.82 31.47
C ILE A 283 18.80 22.17 32.06
#